data_34fa583c59cf7e118dc2ed32d198f22c
#
_entry.id   34fa583c59cf7e118dc2ed32d198f22c
#
_cell.length_a   1.000
_cell.length_b   1.000
_cell.length_c   1.000
_cell.angle_alpha   90.00
_cell.angle_beta   90.00
_cell.angle_gamma   90.00
#
_symmetry.space_group_name_H-M   'P 1'
#
loop_
_entity.id
_entity.type
_entity.pdbx_description
1 polymer ?
#
loop_
_entity_poly.entity_id
_entity_poly.type
_entity_poly.pdbx_seq_one_letter_code
_entity_poly.pdbx_strand_id
1 'polypeptide(L)'
;MKANVLVALLLGVLTPGLLAAGGRKSYSLGQSEVGHVLKAPDGRTVFQYMTSKPEGSRLTANSTCCFYPVMTPGGTRVVDFAPDDHPHHRGIFLAWYSMLADDEARAGDFWGWGKFAPTEGRVIRNDKVTLVRANSSGAALAINNSWMAGKTRMLTEELSVGVAREGEAYVMDLHFELIPDYDLVLGRAAFSGFNVKSRKSKGSYSDPGGKVGLAAPHYLKPETGWPSRPWYDYSFVLEDGREAGVTVIDHSDNPETSWHNLLPIAMLNPCIVAPQQVKLPANQPFSLRYRLLVHDGPVNPELAGKMAEGYARQ
;
A
#
# COMPACT_ATOMS: atom_id res chain seq x y z
N MET A 1 12.07 -5.89 31.20
CA MET A 1 11.71 -4.53 31.66
C MET A 1 10.90 -3.91 30.52
N LYS A 2 9.61 -3.68 30.75
CA LYS A 2 8.71 -3.13 29.72
C LYS A 2 8.91 -1.62 29.64
N ALA A 3 9.39 -1.11 28.52
CA ALA A 3 9.48 0.32 28.26
C ALA A 3 8.14 0.81 27.69
N ASN A 4 7.38 1.55 28.52
CA ASN A 4 6.18 2.25 28.06
C ASN A 4 6.62 3.52 27.33
N VAL A 5 6.36 3.59 26.04
CA VAL A 5 6.50 4.84 25.28
C VAL A 5 5.27 5.71 25.55
N LEU A 6 5.48 6.77 26.31
CA LEU A 6 4.48 7.77 26.64
C LEU A 6 4.38 8.77 25.47
N VAL A 7 3.28 8.73 24.72
CA VAL A 7 2.95 9.76 23.72
C VAL A 7 2.40 10.98 24.46
N ALA A 8 3.12 12.08 24.47
CA ALA A 8 2.71 13.33 25.08
C ALA A 8 1.56 13.98 24.30
N LEU A 9 0.36 14.01 24.90
CA LEU A 9 -0.78 14.79 24.42
C LEU A 9 -0.60 16.25 24.90
N LEU A 10 -0.46 17.18 23.96
CA LEU A 10 -0.64 18.61 24.21
C LEU A 10 -2.15 18.93 24.30
N LEU A 11 -2.64 19.12 25.51
CA LEU A 11 -4.00 19.64 25.80
C LEU A 11 -3.98 21.17 25.66
N GLY A 12 -4.52 21.67 24.57
CA GLY A 12 -4.88 23.10 24.45
C GLY A 12 -6.25 23.34 25.07
N VAL A 13 -6.32 24.21 26.06
CA VAL A 13 -7.55 24.67 26.74
C VAL A 13 -8.36 25.52 25.76
N LEU A 14 -9.55 25.06 25.37
CA LEU A 14 -10.53 25.81 24.59
C LEU A 14 -11.63 26.37 25.50
N THR A 15 -11.75 27.69 25.52
CA THR A 15 -12.89 28.44 26.09
C THR A 15 -14.16 28.19 25.26
N PRO A 16 -15.36 28.08 25.87
CA PRO A 16 -16.60 27.81 25.16
C PRO A 16 -17.16 29.11 24.57
N GLY A 17 -16.94 29.34 23.28
CA GLY A 17 -17.69 30.31 22.49
C GLY A 17 -18.84 29.59 21.78
N LEU A 18 -20.07 29.81 22.20
CA LEU A 18 -21.30 29.30 21.57
C LEU A 18 -21.54 30.04 20.25
N LEU A 19 -21.09 29.45 19.14
CA LEU A 19 -21.56 29.81 17.79
C LEU A 19 -22.05 28.51 17.17
N ALA A 20 -23.32 28.47 16.73
CA ALA A 20 -23.93 27.38 16.01
C ALA A 20 -23.15 27.14 14.70
N ALA A 21 -22.09 26.36 14.75
CA ALA A 21 -21.36 25.92 13.58
C ALA A 21 -22.11 24.73 12.98
N GLY A 22 -22.65 24.91 11.78
CA GLY A 22 -23.00 23.77 10.94
C GLY A 22 -21.79 22.84 10.89
N GLY A 23 -21.90 21.68 11.57
CA GLY A 23 -20.77 20.79 11.84
C GLY A 23 -20.12 20.39 10.52
N ARG A 24 -18.82 20.72 10.34
CA ARG A 24 -18.06 20.21 9.21
C ARG A 24 -18.09 18.69 9.26
N LYS A 25 -18.61 18.08 8.21
CA LYS A 25 -18.62 16.62 8.09
C LYS A 25 -17.18 16.09 8.22
N SER A 26 -17.01 14.96 8.88
CA SER A 26 -15.71 14.29 9.08
C SER A 26 -15.56 13.12 8.13
N TYR A 27 -14.34 12.66 7.94
CA TYR A 27 -14.10 11.34 7.37
C TYR A 27 -14.86 10.29 8.20
N SER A 28 -15.29 9.21 7.56
CA SER A 28 -16.03 8.14 8.22
C SER A 28 -15.66 6.77 7.68
N LEU A 29 -15.61 5.78 8.56
CA LEU A 29 -15.35 4.38 8.22
C LEU A 29 -16.66 3.60 8.36
N GLY A 30 -17.10 2.98 7.27
CA GLY A 30 -18.25 2.09 7.22
C GLY A 30 -17.82 0.65 6.90
N GLN A 31 -18.71 -0.30 7.14
CA GLN A 31 -18.54 -1.68 6.68
C GLN A 31 -19.16 -1.90 5.31
N SER A 32 -18.62 -2.86 4.57
CA SER A 32 -19.17 -3.43 3.34
C SER A 32 -19.17 -4.96 3.46
N GLU A 33 -19.73 -5.66 2.47
CA GLU A 33 -19.72 -7.13 2.42
C GLU A 33 -18.30 -7.74 2.43
N VAL A 34 -17.32 -7.02 1.90
CA VAL A 34 -15.95 -7.53 1.70
C VAL A 34 -14.88 -6.74 2.48
N GLY A 35 -15.28 -5.85 3.37
CA GLY A 35 -14.31 -5.08 4.17
C GLY A 35 -14.84 -3.75 4.68
N HIS A 36 -13.97 -2.73 4.69
CA HIS A 36 -14.22 -1.43 5.30
C HIS A 36 -14.03 -0.30 4.29
N VAL A 37 -14.97 0.63 4.22
CA VAL A 37 -14.95 1.76 3.28
C VAL A 37 -14.68 3.06 4.03
N LEU A 38 -13.58 3.73 3.70
CA LEU A 38 -13.32 5.11 4.16
C LEU A 38 -13.97 6.09 3.21
N LYS A 39 -14.79 6.98 3.76
CA LYS A 39 -15.41 8.09 3.04
C LYS A 39 -14.85 9.43 3.50
N ALA A 40 -14.66 10.35 2.55
CA ALA A 40 -14.30 11.73 2.79
C ALA A 40 -15.50 12.52 3.36
N PRO A 41 -15.29 13.74 3.89
CA PRO A 41 -16.36 14.60 4.44
C PRO A 41 -17.49 14.91 3.48
N ASP A 42 -17.25 14.91 2.18
CA ASP A 42 -18.27 15.10 1.13
C ASP A 42 -19.08 13.82 0.81
N GLY A 43 -18.75 12.70 1.48
CA GLY A 43 -19.40 11.40 1.32
C GLY A 43 -18.80 10.52 0.22
N ARG A 44 -17.82 11.00 -0.55
CA ARG A 44 -17.15 10.23 -1.59
C ARG A 44 -16.26 9.17 -0.96
N THR A 45 -16.17 8.01 -1.60
CA THR A 45 -15.24 6.96 -1.22
C THR A 45 -13.81 7.41 -1.49
N VAL A 46 -12.94 7.24 -0.50
CA VAL A 46 -11.49 7.38 -0.65
C VAL A 46 -10.90 6.03 -1.05
N PHE A 47 -11.18 5.02 -0.24
CA PHE A 47 -10.82 3.63 -0.54
C PHE A 47 -11.74 2.65 0.18
N GLN A 48 -11.67 1.38 -0.24
CA GLN A 48 -12.11 0.25 0.55
C GLN A 48 -10.90 -0.61 0.90
N TYR A 49 -10.74 -0.95 2.17
CA TYR A 49 -9.82 -1.99 2.62
C TYR A 49 -10.57 -3.32 2.62
N MET A 50 -10.19 -4.21 1.72
CA MET A 50 -10.82 -5.52 1.56
C MET A 50 -10.22 -6.51 2.55
N THR A 51 -11.08 -7.30 3.19
CA THR A 51 -10.69 -8.34 4.17
C THR A 51 -11.14 -9.74 3.74
N SER A 52 -12.04 -9.81 2.76
CA SER A 52 -12.54 -11.06 2.19
C SER A 52 -12.69 -10.96 0.66
N LYS A 53 -12.67 -12.10 -0.02
CA LYS A 53 -12.93 -12.16 -1.46
C LYS A 53 -14.39 -11.86 -1.75
N PRO A 54 -14.69 -11.03 -2.76
CA PRO A 54 -16.03 -10.96 -3.30
C PRO A 54 -16.47 -12.32 -3.86
N GLU A 55 -17.74 -12.64 -3.74
CA GLU A 55 -18.31 -13.81 -4.40
C GLU A 55 -18.07 -13.75 -5.91
N GLY A 56 -17.72 -14.89 -6.52
CA GLY A 56 -17.39 -14.98 -7.94
C GLY A 56 -16.08 -14.26 -8.33
N SER A 57 -15.29 -13.81 -7.37
CA SER A 57 -14.00 -13.13 -7.64
C SER A 57 -13.03 -14.04 -8.40
N ARG A 58 -12.37 -13.45 -9.40
CA ARG A 58 -11.31 -14.09 -10.19
C ARG A 58 -9.94 -14.06 -9.49
N LEU A 59 -9.84 -13.45 -8.33
CA LEU A 59 -8.58 -13.37 -7.56
C LEU A 59 -8.07 -14.78 -7.24
N THR A 60 -6.90 -15.14 -7.77
CA THR A 60 -6.25 -16.44 -7.50
C THR A 60 -5.45 -16.44 -6.21
N ALA A 61 -4.96 -15.28 -5.73
CA ALA A 61 -4.32 -15.20 -4.43
C ALA A 61 -5.28 -15.59 -3.30
N ASN A 62 -4.78 -16.29 -2.29
CA ASN A 62 -5.59 -16.66 -1.11
C ASN A 62 -5.92 -15.44 -0.26
N SER A 63 -5.01 -14.48 -0.19
CA SER A 63 -5.14 -13.26 0.60
C SER A 63 -5.87 -12.18 -0.16
N THR A 64 -6.79 -11.48 0.52
CA THR A 64 -7.47 -10.32 -0.05
C THR A 64 -6.94 -9.02 0.52
N CYS A 65 -6.43 -8.99 1.76
CA CYS A 65 -5.96 -7.79 2.47
C CYS A 65 -5.27 -6.78 1.51
N CYS A 66 -6.04 -5.79 1.04
CA CYS A 66 -5.62 -4.81 0.04
C CYS A 66 -6.56 -3.61 0.03
N PHE A 67 -6.12 -2.51 -0.57
CA PHE A 67 -6.97 -1.35 -0.83
C PHE A 67 -7.54 -1.45 -2.26
N TYR A 68 -8.85 -1.66 -2.38
CA TYR A 68 -9.59 -1.67 -3.63
C TYR A 68 -11.11 -1.50 -3.40
N PRO A 69 -11.79 -0.56 -4.12
CA PRO A 69 -11.17 0.45 -4.96
C PRO A 69 -10.39 1.50 -4.16
N VAL A 70 -9.53 2.24 -4.85
CA VAL A 70 -8.92 3.49 -4.39
C VAL A 70 -9.32 4.58 -5.39
N MET A 71 -9.85 5.70 -4.86
CA MET A 71 -10.48 6.75 -5.65
C MET A 71 -9.74 8.07 -5.50
N THR A 72 -9.66 8.85 -6.57
CA THR A 72 -9.21 10.24 -6.52
C THR A 72 -10.28 11.14 -5.87
N PRO A 73 -9.95 12.37 -5.47
CA PRO A 73 -10.95 13.37 -5.03
C PRO A 73 -12.08 13.60 -6.05
N GLY A 74 -11.79 13.53 -7.34
CA GLY A 74 -12.77 13.62 -8.42
C GLY A 74 -13.61 12.36 -8.64
N GLY A 75 -13.29 11.26 -7.93
CA GLY A 75 -14.04 10.00 -8.01
C GLY A 75 -13.56 9.06 -9.12
N THR A 76 -12.34 9.21 -9.61
CA THR A 76 -11.72 8.26 -10.55
C THR A 76 -11.06 7.11 -9.80
N ARG A 77 -11.37 5.86 -10.17
CA ARG A 77 -10.67 4.69 -9.64
C ARG A 77 -9.29 4.57 -10.28
N VAL A 78 -8.24 4.47 -9.45
CA VAL A 78 -6.84 4.43 -9.92
C VAL A 78 -6.17 3.06 -9.87
N VAL A 79 -6.81 2.06 -9.28
CA VAL A 79 -6.26 0.70 -9.14
C VAL A 79 -7.18 -0.36 -9.75
N ASP A 80 -6.61 -1.51 -10.14
CA ASP A 80 -7.34 -2.67 -10.63
C ASP A 80 -7.27 -3.84 -9.64
N PHE A 81 -8.22 -4.77 -9.76
CA PHE A 81 -8.33 -5.95 -8.91
C PHE A 81 -8.56 -7.19 -9.77
N ALA A 82 -7.74 -8.22 -9.59
CA ALA A 82 -7.80 -9.50 -10.29
C ALA A 82 -7.98 -9.35 -11.81
N PRO A 83 -7.14 -8.58 -12.52
CA PRO A 83 -7.25 -8.44 -13.97
C PRO A 83 -6.93 -9.77 -14.67
N ASP A 84 -7.40 -9.93 -15.90
CA ASP A 84 -7.31 -11.16 -16.67
C ASP A 84 -5.88 -11.67 -16.87
N ASP A 85 -4.95 -10.74 -17.07
CA ASP A 85 -3.55 -11.04 -17.32
C ASP A 85 -2.75 -11.35 -16.04
N HIS A 86 -3.20 -10.88 -14.87
CA HIS A 86 -2.55 -11.07 -13.57
C HIS A 86 -3.60 -11.23 -12.45
N PRO A 87 -4.35 -12.35 -12.42
CA PRO A 87 -5.48 -12.52 -11.51
C PRO A 87 -5.09 -12.64 -10.03
N HIS A 88 -3.78 -12.67 -9.70
CA HIS A 88 -3.27 -12.60 -8.33
C HIS A 88 -2.99 -11.17 -7.86
N HIS A 89 -3.03 -10.15 -8.74
CA HIS A 89 -2.85 -8.75 -8.36
C HIS A 89 -4.15 -8.14 -7.79
N ARG A 90 -4.02 -7.29 -6.76
CA ARG A 90 -5.17 -6.78 -6.00
C ARG A 90 -4.96 -5.36 -5.46
N GLY A 91 -5.22 -4.35 -6.27
CA GLY A 91 -5.14 -2.95 -5.85
C GLY A 91 -3.79 -2.56 -5.25
N ILE A 92 -3.79 -2.06 -4.00
CA ILE A 92 -2.58 -1.75 -3.23
C ILE A 92 -2.45 -2.78 -2.12
N PHE A 93 -1.31 -3.47 -2.07
CA PHE A 93 -1.08 -4.55 -1.10
C PHE A 93 0.40 -4.73 -0.78
N LEU A 94 0.68 -5.43 0.33
CA LEU A 94 2.00 -5.90 0.72
C LEU A 94 2.00 -7.43 0.73
N ALA A 95 2.93 -8.06 0.00
CA ALA A 95 3.13 -9.51 0.04
C ALA A 95 4.46 -9.92 -0.62
N TRP A 96 4.96 -11.10 -0.30
CA TRP A 96 6.13 -11.72 -0.94
C TRP A 96 5.76 -13.07 -1.52
N TYR A 97 6.30 -13.41 -2.70
CA TYR A 97 6.16 -14.73 -3.29
C TYR A 97 7.27 -15.72 -2.86
N SER A 98 8.31 -15.23 -2.18
CA SER A 98 9.38 -16.03 -1.64
C SER A 98 9.66 -15.64 -0.20
N MET A 99 8.94 -16.27 0.73
CA MET A 99 9.18 -16.16 2.17
C MET A 99 9.72 -17.51 2.64
N LEU A 100 10.94 -17.51 3.18
CA LEU A 100 11.67 -18.69 3.62
C LEU A 100 11.70 -18.76 5.15
N ALA A 101 11.74 -19.97 5.70
CA ALA A 101 11.93 -20.28 7.11
C ALA A 101 12.76 -21.55 7.23
N ASP A 102 13.32 -21.83 8.41
CA ASP A 102 14.09 -23.06 8.66
C ASP A 102 13.25 -24.33 8.49
N ASP A 103 11.94 -24.23 8.75
CA ASP A 103 10.96 -25.27 8.47
C ASP A 103 10.30 -25.00 7.12
N GLU A 104 10.55 -25.85 6.12
CA GLU A 104 9.97 -25.74 4.77
C GLU A 104 8.43 -25.65 4.79
N ALA A 105 7.76 -26.23 5.80
CA ALA A 105 6.31 -26.12 5.95
C ALA A 105 5.84 -24.67 6.14
N ARG A 106 6.73 -23.79 6.60
CA ARG A 106 6.45 -22.35 6.77
C ARG A 106 6.81 -21.51 5.55
N ALA A 107 7.67 -22.03 4.66
CA ALA A 107 7.98 -21.33 3.40
C ALA A 107 6.70 -21.14 2.57
N GLY A 108 6.62 -20.08 1.82
CA GLY A 108 5.43 -19.88 1.01
C GLY A 108 5.38 -18.61 0.19
N ASP A 109 4.35 -18.58 -0.65
CA ASP A 109 3.98 -17.49 -1.52
C ASP A 109 2.68 -16.84 -1.03
N PHE A 110 2.80 -15.65 -0.43
CA PHE A 110 1.68 -14.80 0.01
C PHE A 110 1.25 -13.79 -1.08
N TRP A 111 2.08 -13.62 -2.12
CA TRP A 111 1.73 -12.81 -3.28
C TRP A 111 0.60 -13.47 -4.07
N GLY A 112 0.64 -14.79 -4.18
CA GLY A 112 -0.40 -15.58 -4.81
C GLY A 112 -0.10 -15.98 -6.26
N TRP A 113 1.18 -15.97 -6.66
CA TRP A 113 1.59 -16.38 -8.00
C TRP A 113 1.74 -17.90 -8.13
N GLY A 114 2.25 -18.55 -7.08
CA GLY A 114 2.38 -20.02 -7.04
C GLY A 114 3.43 -20.60 -7.95
N LYS A 115 4.33 -19.79 -8.53
CA LYS A 115 5.33 -20.26 -9.49
C LYS A 115 6.58 -20.82 -8.83
N PHE A 116 7.00 -20.25 -7.70
CA PHE A 116 8.26 -20.56 -7.05
C PHE A 116 8.13 -21.12 -5.64
N ALA A 117 6.99 -20.91 -5.02
CA ALA A 117 6.70 -21.40 -3.69
C ALA A 117 5.21 -21.75 -3.57
N PRO A 118 4.82 -22.64 -2.63
CA PRO A 118 3.42 -23.01 -2.47
C PRO A 118 2.57 -21.84 -1.99
N THR A 119 1.37 -21.73 -2.56
CA THR A 119 0.33 -20.78 -2.12
C THR A 119 -0.70 -21.45 -1.21
N GLU A 120 -0.82 -22.78 -1.24
CA GLU A 120 -1.81 -23.50 -0.45
C GLU A 120 -1.63 -23.26 1.05
N GLY A 121 -2.71 -22.87 1.72
CA GLY A 121 -2.69 -22.52 3.13
C GLY A 121 -1.96 -21.22 3.49
N ARG A 122 -1.39 -20.49 2.51
CA ARG A 122 -0.72 -19.20 2.73
C ARG A 122 -1.75 -18.08 2.57
N VAL A 123 -2.07 -17.44 3.68
CA VAL A 123 -3.10 -16.40 3.69
C VAL A 123 -2.73 -15.26 4.66
N ILE A 124 -2.90 -14.04 4.21
CA ILE A 124 -2.93 -12.85 5.07
C ILE A 124 -4.38 -12.68 5.50
N ARG A 125 -4.66 -12.86 6.77
CA ARG A 125 -5.99 -12.75 7.37
C ARG A 125 -6.09 -11.45 8.13
N ASN A 126 -7.14 -10.66 7.85
CA ASN A 126 -7.43 -9.50 8.66
C ASN A 126 -8.00 -9.92 10.03
N ASP A 127 -7.43 -9.41 11.09
CA ASP A 127 -7.88 -9.62 12.45
C ASP A 127 -8.72 -8.44 12.95
N LYS A 128 -8.36 -7.19 12.56
CA LYS A 128 -9.07 -5.99 13.02
C LYS A 128 -8.79 -4.78 12.14
N VAL A 129 -9.82 -3.95 11.95
CA VAL A 129 -9.71 -2.59 11.39
C VAL A 129 -10.33 -1.62 12.39
N THR A 130 -9.61 -0.55 12.73
CA THR A 130 -10.04 0.45 13.71
C THR A 130 -9.86 1.85 13.14
N LEU A 131 -10.90 2.68 13.21
CA LEU A 131 -10.80 4.12 12.98
C LEU A 131 -10.25 4.77 14.26
N VAL A 132 -8.99 5.19 14.23
CA VAL A 132 -8.30 5.80 15.40
C VAL A 132 -8.68 7.26 15.56
N ARG A 133 -8.76 7.98 14.44
CA ARG A 133 -9.11 9.40 14.40
C ARG A 133 -9.78 9.74 13.09
N ALA A 134 -10.79 10.62 13.14
CA ALA A 134 -11.38 11.22 11.96
C ALA A 134 -11.88 12.63 12.28
N ASN A 135 -11.61 13.56 11.36
CA ASN A 135 -12.13 14.93 11.39
C ASN A 135 -12.32 15.42 9.94
N SER A 136 -12.54 16.70 9.73
CA SER A 136 -12.73 17.28 8.39
C SER A 136 -11.44 17.36 7.56
N SER A 137 -10.25 17.28 8.18
CA SER A 137 -8.96 17.39 7.50
C SER A 137 -8.29 16.05 7.21
N GLY A 138 -8.69 14.97 7.89
CA GLY A 138 -8.09 13.66 7.67
C GLY A 138 -8.65 12.54 8.54
N ALA A 139 -8.15 11.35 8.30
CA ALA A 139 -8.43 10.14 9.07
C ALA A 139 -7.15 9.37 9.39
N ALA A 140 -7.16 8.60 10.47
CA ALA A 140 -6.14 7.63 10.79
C ALA A 140 -6.80 6.30 11.17
N LEU A 141 -6.29 5.21 10.59
CA LEU A 141 -6.75 3.85 10.85
C LEU A 141 -5.60 3.00 11.39
N ALA A 142 -5.92 2.00 12.20
CA ALA A 142 -5.05 0.90 12.56
C ALA A 142 -5.66 -0.40 12.03
N ILE A 143 -4.86 -1.20 11.35
CA ILE A 143 -5.24 -2.47 10.73
C ILE A 143 -4.27 -3.53 11.22
N ASN A 144 -4.80 -4.63 11.77
CA ASN A 144 -4.00 -5.75 12.22
C ASN A 144 -4.29 -6.96 11.34
N ASN A 145 -3.24 -7.59 10.85
CA ASN A 145 -3.31 -8.80 10.04
C ASN A 145 -2.39 -9.88 10.61
N SER A 146 -2.79 -11.13 10.44
CA SER A 146 -1.99 -12.33 10.71
C SER A 146 -1.62 -13.01 9.39
N TRP A 147 -0.33 -13.23 9.16
CA TRP A 147 0.16 -13.99 8.01
C TRP A 147 0.26 -15.46 8.40
N MET A 148 -0.54 -16.29 7.77
CA MET A 148 -0.76 -17.70 8.15
C MET A 148 -0.18 -18.66 7.12
N ALA A 149 0.54 -19.69 7.57
CA ALA A 149 0.84 -20.89 6.81
C ALA A 149 0.07 -22.07 7.43
N GLY A 150 -1.06 -22.43 6.85
CA GLY A 150 -2.02 -23.34 7.46
C GLY A 150 -2.56 -22.79 8.78
N LYS A 151 -2.27 -23.49 9.89
CA LYS A 151 -2.68 -23.07 11.24
C LYS A 151 -1.58 -22.28 11.97
N THR A 152 -0.39 -22.18 11.41
CA THR A 152 0.76 -21.51 12.04
C THR A 152 0.78 -20.04 11.61
N ARG A 153 0.84 -19.12 12.58
CA ARG A 153 1.10 -17.72 12.28
C ARG A 153 2.59 -17.54 12.05
N MET A 154 2.93 -16.93 10.93
CA MET A 154 4.31 -16.63 10.52
C MET A 154 4.77 -15.29 11.10
N LEU A 155 3.90 -14.30 11.01
CA LEU A 155 4.12 -12.95 11.53
C LEU A 155 2.78 -12.23 11.76
N THR A 156 2.84 -11.21 12.60
CA THR A 156 1.79 -10.18 12.74
C THR A 156 2.17 -8.97 11.90
N GLU A 157 1.21 -8.39 11.20
CA GLU A 157 1.33 -7.10 10.50
C GLU A 157 0.46 -6.06 11.22
N GLU A 158 1.09 -4.99 11.67
CA GLU A 158 0.42 -3.80 12.16
C GLU A 158 0.56 -2.70 11.12
N LEU A 159 -0.55 -2.33 10.49
CA LEU A 159 -0.59 -1.30 9.46
C LEU A 159 -1.28 -0.05 9.98
N SER A 160 -0.54 1.04 10.08
CA SER A 160 -1.09 2.37 10.31
C SER A 160 -1.35 3.07 8.97
N VAL A 161 -2.55 3.62 8.83
CA VAL A 161 -2.99 4.34 7.62
C VAL A 161 -3.38 5.76 7.98
N GLY A 162 -2.67 6.74 7.41
CA GLY A 162 -3.05 8.15 7.47
C GLY A 162 -3.69 8.58 6.15
N VAL A 163 -4.73 9.42 6.19
CA VAL A 163 -5.35 9.98 4.99
C VAL A 163 -5.62 11.46 5.19
N ALA A 164 -5.23 12.27 4.22
CA ALA A 164 -5.58 13.69 4.12
C ALA A 164 -5.86 14.05 2.66
N ARG A 165 -6.46 15.22 2.42
CA ARG A 165 -6.61 15.78 1.07
C ARG A 165 -5.69 16.97 0.90
N GLU A 166 -4.92 16.98 -0.18
CA GLU A 166 -4.05 18.08 -0.62
C GLU A 166 -4.41 18.46 -2.06
N GLY A 167 -5.15 19.54 -2.21
CA GLY A 167 -5.64 19.98 -3.52
C GLY A 167 -6.47 18.91 -4.24
N GLU A 168 -5.98 18.48 -5.40
CA GLU A 168 -6.60 17.46 -6.25
C GLU A 168 -6.06 16.05 -5.97
N ALA A 169 -5.42 15.82 -4.81
CA ALA A 169 -4.91 14.52 -4.42
C ALA A 169 -5.38 14.12 -3.02
N TYR A 170 -5.59 12.81 -2.81
CA TYR A 170 -5.51 12.22 -1.47
C TYR A 170 -4.06 11.82 -1.20
N VAL A 171 -3.55 12.21 -0.03
CA VAL A 171 -2.29 11.72 0.53
C VAL A 171 -2.63 10.55 1.43
N MET A 172 -2.04 9.39 1.16
CA MET A 172 -2.21 8.19 1.98
C MET A 172 -0.84 7.78 2.53
N ASP A 173 -0.67 7.83 3.85
CA ASP A 173 0.52 7.32 4.53
C ASP A 173 0.27 5.90 5.01
N LEU A 174 1.14 4.99 4.62
CA LEU A 174 1.08 3.58 4.98
C LEU A 174 2.36 3.24 5.75
N HIS A 175 2.22 2.83 7.00
CA HIS A 175 3.31 2.36 7.84
C HIS A 175 3.01 0.94 8.27
N PHE A 176 3.76 -0.01 7.73
CA PHE A 176 3.71 -1.43 8.06
C PHE A 176 4.77 -1.73 9.12
N GLU A 177 4.38 -2.40 10.19
CA GLU A 177 5.27 -3.02 11.16
C GLU A 177 5.01 -4.53 11.12
N LEU A 178 6.03 -5.29 10.72
CA LEU A 178 5.98 -6.74 10.60
C LEU A 178 6.73 -7.34 11.80
N ILE A 179 6.03 -8.14 12.59
CA ILE A 179 6.58 -8.78 13.80
C ILE A 179 6.58 -10.29 13.56
N PRO A 180 7.73 -10.88 13.16
CA PRO A 180 7.82 -12.30 12.87
C PRO A 180 7.74 -13.16 14.14
N ASP A 181 7.02 -14.28 14.10
CA ASP A 181 7.01 -15.26 15.19
C ASP A 181 8.22 -16.22 15.09
N TYR A 182 8.92 -16.24 13.95
CA TYR A 182 10.08 -17.10 13.63
C TYR A 182 11.10 -16.30 12.85
N ASP A 183 12.34 -16.78 12.80
CA ASP A 183 13.33 -16.24 11.86
C ASP A 183 12.87 -16.50 10.44
N LEU A 184 12.69 -15.43 9.68
CA LEU A 184 12.23 -15.47 8.29
C LEU A 184 13.24 -14.79 7.38
N VAL A 185 13.23 -15.18 6.12
CA VAL A 185 13.98 -14.53 5.06
C VAL A 185 13.04 -14.20 3.92
N LEU A 186 12.97 -12.93 3.56
CA LEU A 186 12.36 -12.51 2.31
C LEU A 186 13.36 -12.74 1.20
N GLY A 187 13.11 -13.75 0.36
CA GLY A 187 14.03 -14.20 -0.68
C GLY A 187 14.24 -13.13 -1.76
N ARG A 188 15.47 -13.08 -2.30
CA ARG A 188 15.80 -12.16 -3.41
C ARG A 188 14.90 -12.42 -4.61
N ALA A 189 14.34 -11.35 -5.15
CA ALA A 189 13.34 -11.41 -6.21
C ALA A 189 13.34 -10.13 -7.06
N ALA A 190 12.96 -10.23 -8.34
CA ALA A 190 12.89 -9.06 -9.22
C ALA A 190 11.72 -8.14 -8.85
N PHE A 191 10.66 -8.67 -8.26
CA PHE A 191 9.50 -7.93 -7.75
C PHE A 191 8.96 -8.65 -6.52
N SER A 192 8.46 -7.94 -5.55
CA SER A 192 7.75 -8.42 -4.36
C SER A 192 7.55 -7.27 -3.37
N GLY A 193 6.88 -7.53 -2.27
CA GLY A 193 6.69 -6.55 -1.20
C GLY A 193 5.53 -5.61 -1.48
N PHE A 194 5.75 -4.32 -1.33
CA PHE A 194 4.71 -3.31 -1.57
C PHE A 194 4.41 -3.18 -3.06
N ASN A 195 3.13 -3.18 -3.40
CA ASN A 195 2.71 -3.14 -4.80
C ASN A 195 1.45 -2.30 -5.00
N VAL A 196 1.47 -1.50 -6.05
CA VAL A 196 0.30 -0.81 -6.59
C VAL A 196 0.01 -1.38 -7.97
N LYS A 197 -1.10 -2.12 -8.07
CA LYS A 197 -1.67 -2.53 -9.36
C LYS A 197 -2.57 -1.41 -9.85
N SER A 198 -1.98 -0.47 -10.58
CA SER A 198 -2.72 0.66 -11.13
C SER A 198 -3.72 0.21 -12.19
N ARG A 199 -4.70 1.07 -12.44
CA ARG A 199 -5.68 0.87 -13.52
C ARG A 199 -4.98 0.82 -14.87
N LYS A 200 -5.15 -0.29 -15.58
CA LYS A 200 -4.59 -0.45 -16.93
C LYS A 200 -5.33 0.46 -17.91
N SER A 201 -4.60 1.40 -18.49
CA SER A 201 -5.08 2.32 -19.50
C SER A 201 -3.89 2.87 -20.30
N LYS A 202 -4.12 3.84 -21.20
CA LYS A 202 -3.03 4.56 -21.87
C LYS A 202 -2.31 5.43 -20.85
N GLY A 203 -1.22 4.93 -20.30
CA GLY A 203 -0.49 5.58 -19.22
C GLY A 203 1.00 5.70 -19.48
N SER A 204 1.68 6.39 -18.59
CA SER A 204 3.12 6.56 -18.56
C SER A 204 3.64 6.73 -17.15
N TYR A 205 4.93 6.41 -16.96
CA TYR A 205 5.61 6.69 -15.70
C TYR A 205 6.34 8.02 -15.75
N SER A 206 6.43 8.63 -14.57
CA SER A 206 7.28 9.81 -14.31
C SER A 206 8.08 9.61 -13.02
N ASP A 207 9.22 10.26 -12.91
CA ASP A 207 10.06 10.37 -11.72
C ASP A 207 10.47 11.84 -11.51
N PRO A 208 11.32 12.19 -10.52
CA PRO A 208 11.80 13.56 -10.35
C PRO A 208 12.45 14.20 -11.59
N GLY A 209 12.96 13.40 -12.52
CA GLY A 209 13.53 13.86 -13.78
C GLY A 209 12.51 14.07 -14.90
N GLY A 210 11.24 13.76 -14.68
CA GLY A 210 10.17 13.84 -15.65
C GLY A 210 9.71 12.49 -16.17
N LYS A 211 9.24 12.44 -17.43
CA LYS A 211 8.71 11.21 -18.03
C LYS A 211 9.79 10.15 -18.23
N VAL A 212 9.52 8.93 -17.76
CA VAL A 212 10.47 7.80 -17.80
C VAL A 212 10.28 6.98 -19.07
N GLY A 213 11.41 6.73 -19.77
CA GLY A 213 11.49 5.88 -20.97
C GLY A 213 12.39 4.66 -20.78
N LEU A 214 12.53 4.12 -19.56
CA LEU A 214 13.37 2.96 -19.28
C LEU A 214 12.78 1.67 -19.85
N ALA A 215 13.67 0.70 -20.17
CA ALA A 215 13.26 -0.63 -20.59
C ALA A 215 12.48 -1.33 -19.47
N ALA A 216 11.51 -2.18 -19.85
CA ALA A 216 10.75 -2.97 -18.91
C ALA A 216 11.68 -3.93 -18.13
N PRO A 217 11.58 -4.00 -16.79
CA PRO A 217 12.36 -4.93 -16.01
C PRO A 217 11.93 -6.37 -16.28
N HIS A 218 12.90 -7.29 -16.18
CA HIS A 218 12.66 -8.71 -16.40
C HIS A 218 12.31 -9.42 -15.10
N TYR A 219 11.22 -10.17 -15.08
CA TYR A 219 10.64 -10.77 -13.87
C TYR A 219 11.54 -11.83 -13.15
N LEU A 220 12.60 -12.31 -13.80
CA LEU A 220 13.59 -13.23 -13.21
C LEU A 220 14.96 -12.58 -12.95
N LYS A 221 15.13 -11.30 -13.30
CA LYS A 221 16.43 -10.61 -13.25
C LYS A 221 16.33 -9.37 -12.39
N PRO A 222 16.55 -9.50 -11.06
CA PRO A 222 16.47 -8.37 -10.14
C PRO A 222 17.32 -7.16 -10.55
N GLU A 223 18.46 -7.40 -11.20
CA GLU A 223 19.41 -6.39 -11.69
C GLU A 223 18.85 -5.53 -12.84
N THR A 224 17.72 -5.92 -13.43
CA THR A 224 17.06 -5.15 -14.49
C THR A 224 16.02 -4.16 -13.96
N GLY A 225 15.81 -4.12 -12.64
CA GLY A 225 14.91 -3.15 -12.01
C GLY A 225 15.34 -1.71 -12.28
N TRP A 226 14.39 -0.82 -12.22
CA TRP A 226 14.64 0.62 -12.42
C TRP A 226 15.41 1.19 -11.22
N PRO A 227 16.14 2.29 -11.40
CA PRO A 227 16.93 2.91 -10.34
C PRO A 227 16.09 3.26 -9.12
N SER A 228 16.71 3.23 -7.95
CA SER A 228 16.14 3.81 -6.74
C SER A 228 15.88 5.30 -6.97
N ARG A 229 14.67 5.74 -6.70
CA ARG A 229 14.22 7.13 -6.75
C ARG A 229 13.31 7.38 -5.56
N PRO A 230 13.22 8.61 -5.05
CA PRO A 230 12.34 8.93 -3.93
C PRO A 230 10.87 8.70 -4.28
N TRP A 231 10.50 8.76 -5.55
CA TRP A 231 9.15 8.46 -6.01
C TRP A 231 9.12 8.07 -7.49
N TYR A 232 8.10 7.30 -7.85
CA TYR A 232 7.61 7.12 -9.21
C TYR A 232 6.10 7.34 -9.22
N ASP A 233 5.64 7.90 -10.34
CA ASP A 233 4.23 8.09 -10.65
C ASP A 233 3.83 7.21 -11.83
N TYR A 234 2.59 6.74 -11.80
CA TYR A 234 1.90 6.20 -12.96
C TYR A 234 0.63 7.01 -13.20
N SER A 235 0.65 7.85 -14.24
CA SER A 235 -0.52 8.61 -14.72
C SER A 235 -1.09 7.96 -15.97
N PHE A 236 -2.42 8.00 -16.13
CA PHE A 236 -3.13 7.43 -17.27
C PHE A 236 -4.28 8.32 -17.72
N VAL A 237 -4.67 8.15 -18.99
CA VAL A 237 -5.77 8.88 -19.64
C VAL A 237 -6.99 7.98 -19.71
N LEU A 238 -8.14 8.49 -19.31
CA LEU A 238 -9.44 7.85 -19.43
C LEU A 238 -10.02 8.03 -20.84
N GLU A 239 -11.04 7.28 -21.20
CA GLU A 239 -11.72 7.36 -22.50
C GLU A 239 -12.33 8.75 -22.76
N ASP A 240 -12.76 9.44 -21.71
CA ASP A 240 -13.31 10.80 -21.77
C ASP A 240 -12.23 11.90 -21.77
N GLY A 241 -10.94 11.52 -21.85
CA GLY A 241 -9.81 12.43 -21.89
C GLY A 241 -9.33 12.96 -20.53
N ARG A 242 -10.03 12.66 -19.43
CA ARG A 242 -9.53 13.00 -18.09
C ARG A 242 -8.29 12.18 -17.76
N GLU A 243 -7.41 12.77 -16.98
CA GLU A 243 -6.23 12.10 -16.45
C GLU A 243 -6.38 11.82 -14.96
N ALA A 244 -5.74 10.76 -14.50
CA ALA A 244 -5.62 10.42 -13.09
C ALA A 244 -4.38 9.56 -12.89
N GLY A 245 -3.91 9.44 -11.64
CA GLY A 245 -2.75 8.64 -11.38
C GLY A 245 -2.51 8.35 -9.90
N VAL A 246 -1.41 7.65 -9.68
CA VAL A 246 -0.90 7.38 -8.35
C VAL A 246 0.62 7.53 -8.33
N THR A 247 1.10 8.41 -7.45
CA THR A 247 2.52 8.52 -7.12
C THR A 247 2.80 7.64 -5.90
N VAL A 248 3.84 6.83 -5.95
CA VAL A 248 4.37 6.09 -4.80
C VAL A 248 5.67 6.74 -4.36
N ILE A 249 5.71 7.21 -3.12
CA ILE A 249 6.89 7.76 -2.46
C ILE A 249 7.44 6.69 -1.52
N ASP A 250 8.71 6.33 -1.72
CA ASP A 250 9.44 5.38 -0.90
C ASP A 250 10.16 6.12 0.23
N HIS A 251 9.99 5.66 1.47
CA HIS A 251 10.61 6.35 2.61
C HIS A 251 12.10 6.02 2.68
N SER A 252 12.92 7.02 3.05
CA SER A 252 14.39 6.87 3.14
C SER A 252 14.86 5.84 4.16
N ASP A 253 14.04 5.51 5.16
CA ASP A 253 14.35 4.47 6.16
C ASP A 253 14.03 3.05 5.68
N ASN A 254 13.32 2.89 4.54
CA ASN A 254 13.15 1.58 3.94
C ASN A 254 14.51 1.04 3.48
N PRO A 255 14.70 -0.30 3.45
CA PRO A 255 15.86 -0.88 2.77
C PRO A 255 15.99 -0.39 1.33
N GLU A 256 17.22 -0.38 0.82
CA GLU A 256 17.47 -0.03 -0.59
C GLU A 256 16.48 -0.74 -1.52
N THR A 257 15.87 0.01 -2.43
CA THR A 257 14.89 -0.49 -3.40
C THR A 257 15.42 -0.47 -4.83
N SER A 258 14.98 -1.44 -5.61
CA SER A 258 15.00 -1.38 -7.06
C SER A 258 13.55 -1.49 -7.55
N TRP A 259 13.14 -0.63 -8.48
CA TRP A 259 11.74 -0.55 -8.85
C TRP A 259 11.39 -1.49 -10.01
N HIS A 260 10.40 -2.34 -9.80
CA HIS A 260 9.84 -3.18 -10.84
C HIS A 260 8.56 -2.56 -11.41
N ASN A 261 8.74 -1.41 -12.09
CA ASN A 261 7.63 -0.71 -12.74
C ASN A 261 7.41 -1.30 -14.13
N LEU A 262 6.24 -1.89 -14.36
CA LEU A 262 5.97 -2.64 -15.58
C LEU A 262 4.75 -2.08 -16.30
N LEU A 263 5.00 -1.31 -17.37
CA LEU A 263 3.98 -0.59 -18.12
C LEU A 263 2.86 -1.48 -18.68
N PRO A 264 3.12 -2.66 -19.27
CA PRO A 264 2.05 -3.50 -19.83
C PRO A 264 0.99 -3.92 -18.85
N ILE A 265 1.33 -3.95 -17.55
CA ILE A 265 0.40 -4.32 -16.47
C ILE A 265 0.12 -3.16 -15.52
N ALA A 266 0.62 -1.95 -15.79
CA ALA A 266 0.43 -0.77 -14.96
C ALA A 266 0.79 -1.02 -13.48
N MET A 267 2.02 -1.47 -13.22
CA MET A 267 2.48 -1.84 -11.87
C MET A 267 3.53 -0.85 -11.37
N LEU A 268 3.39 -0.39 -10.13
CA LEU A 268 4.41 0.32 -9.36
C LEU A 268 4.84 -0.59 -8.20
N ASN A 269 6.12 -0.97 -8.16
CA ASN A 269 6.61 -1.89 -7.16
C ASN A 269 8.02 -1.50 -6.68
N PRO A 270 8.14 -0.75 -5.57
CA PRO A 270 9.41 -0.53 -4.88
C PRO A 270 9.83 -1.83 -4.19
N CYS A 271 10.72 -2.58 -4.84
CA CYS A 271 11.12 -3.92 -4.42
C CYS A 271 12.37 -3.88 -3.55
N ILE A 272 12.21 -4.04 -2.24
CA ILE A 272 13.30 -4.06 -1.25
C ILE A 272 14.15 -5.35 -1.33
N VAL A 273 13.63 -6.40 -1.96
CA VAL A 273 14.34 -7.69 -2.09
C VAL A 273 15.02 -7.86 -3.45
N ALA A 274 14.96 -6.87 -4.34
CA ALA A 274 15.67 -6.94 -5.61
C ALA A 274 17.19 -6.72 -5.44
N PRO A 275 17.68 -5.76 -4.64
CA PRO A 275 19.11 -5.63 -4.35
C PRO A 275 19.65 -6.86 -3.61
N GLN A 276 18.95 -7.31 -2.56
CA GLN A 276 19.36 -8.42 -1.72
C GLN A 276 18.18 -9.05 -0.97
N GLN A 277 18.36 -10.25 -0.44
CA GLN A 277 17.41 -10.82 0.51
C GLN A 277 17.36 -10.01 1.81
N VAL A 278 16.20 -10.02 2.50
CA VAL A 278 16.00 -9.33 3.77
C VAL A 278 15.71 -10.36 4.87
N LYS A 279 16.47 -10.31 5.96
CA LYS A 279 16.26 -11.17 7.13
C LYS A 279 15.29 -10.48 8.09
N LEU A 280 14.36 -11.24 8.61
CA LEU A 280 13.39 -10.83 9.62
C LEU A 280 13.58 -11.71 10.85
N PRO A 281 14.39 -11.30 11.85
CA PRO A 281 14.60 -12.10 13.06
C PRO A 281 13.32 -12.22 13.89
N ALA A 282 13.12 -13.35 14.52
CA ALA A 282 11.95 -13.62 15.38
C ALA A 282 11.78 -12.53 16.46
N ASN A 283 10.55 -12.08 16.66
CA ASN A 283 10.16 -11.07 17.65
C ASN A 283 10.86 -9.70 17.50
N GLN A 284 11.48 -9.41 16.35
CA GLN A 284 12.04 -8.10 16.05
C GLN A 284 11.16 -7.40 15.02
N PRO A 285 10.58 -6.23 15.33
CA PRO A 285 9.78 -5.46 14.37
C PRO A 285 10.62 -5.03 13.16
N PHE A 286 10.04 -5.17 11.98
CA PHE A 286 10.58 -4.69 10.72
C PHE A 286 9.61 -3.71 10.10
N SER A 287 10.04 -2.47 9.90
CA SER A 287 9.19 -1.38 9.43
C SER A 287 9.38 -1.11 7.95
N LEU A 288 8.25 -0.83 7.27
CA LEU A 288 8.22 -0.29 5.91
C LEU A 288 7.23 0.87 5.85
N ARG A 289 7.62 1.94 5.16
CA ARG A 289 6.83 3.17 5.06
C ARG A 289 6.69 3.61 3.61
N TYR A 290 5.45 3.89 3.21
CA TYR A 290 5.13 4.39 1.87
C TYR A 290 4.11 5.51 1.96
N ARG A 291 4.29 6.56 1.14
CA ARG A 291 3.28 7.60 0.94
C ARG A 291 2.77 7.53 -0.48
N LEU A 292 1.46 7.66 -0.64
CA LEU A 292 0.82 7.68 -1.95
C LEU A 292 0.17 9.03 -2.17
N LEU A 293 0.30 9.56 -3.38
CA LEU A 293 -0.54 10.65 -3.87
C LEU A 293 -1.50 10.05 -4.90
N VAL A 294 -2.78 10.02 -4.55
CA VAL A 294 -3.86 9.52 -5.42
C VAL A 294 -4.54 10.74 -6.02
N HIS A 295 -4.27 11.05 -7.29
CA HIS A 295 -4.55 12.37 -7.85
C HIS A 295 -5.43 12.34 -9.09
N ASP A 296 -6.22 13.39 -9.25
CA ASP A 296 -6.84 13.78 -10.51
C ASP A 296 -5.83 14.58 -11.34
N GLY A 297 -5.96 14.53 -12.67
CA GLY A 297 -5.04 15.19 -13.59
C GLY A 297 -3.67 14.48 -13.70
N PRO A 298 -2.74 15.09 -14.44
CA PRO A 298 -1.37 14.60 -14.55
C PRO A 298 -0.63 14.73 -13.22
N VAL A 299 0.48 13.97 -13.07
CA VAL A 299 1.35 14.13 -11.90
C VAL A 299 1.80 15.58 -11.74
N ASN A 300 1.82 16.06 -10.49
CA ASN A 300 2.42 17.33 -10.12
C ASN A 300 3.82 17.06 -9.50
N PRO A 301 4.93 17.21 -10.26
CA PRO A 301 6.28 16.86 -9.78
C PRO A 301 6.73 17.72 -8.60
N GLU A 302 6.30 18.99 -8.54
CA GLU A 302 6.64 19.90 -7.43
C GLU A 302 5.98 19.42 -6.13
N LEU A 303 4.68 19.08 -6.19
CA LEU A 303 3.97 18.50 -5.05
C LEU A 303 4.59 17.16 -4.62
N ALA A 304 4.86 16.25 -5.57
CA ALA A 304 5.48 14.97 -5.30
C ALA A 304 6.87 15.13 -4.65
N GLY A 305 7.71 16.03 -5.16
CA GLY A 305 9.02 16.36 -4.60
C GLY A 305 8.92 16.91 -3.18
N LYS A 306 8.06 17.91 -2.95
CA LYS A 306 7.81 18.48 -1.61
C LYS A 306 7.32 17.42 -0.62
N MET A 307 6.39 16.55 -1.06
CA MET A 307 5.86 15.48 -0.23
C MET A 307 6.91 14.42 0.08
N ALA A 308 7.81 14.09 -0.85
CA ALA A 308 8.91 13.16 -0.64
C ALA A 308 9.93 13.73 0.37
N GLU A 309 10.35 14.99 0.19
CA GLU A 309 11.28 15.65 1.12
C GLU A 309 10.69 15.79 2.54
N GLY A 310 9.40 16.13 2.65
CA GLY A 310 8.71 16.21 3.92
C GLY A 310 8.56 14.86 4.62
N TYR A 311 8.36 13.81 3.82
CA TYR A 311 8.19 12.44 4.33
C TYR A 311 9.50 11.84 4.82
N ALA A 312 10.59 12.06 4.12
CA ALA A 312 11.93 11.60 4.52
C ALA A 312 12.41 12.16 5.87
N ARG A 313 11.76 13.20 6.41
CA ARG A 313 12.09 13.83 7.71
C ARG A 313 11.20 13.36 8.87
N GLN A 314 10.24 12.47 8.65
CA GLN A 314 9.32 11.92 9.64
C GLN A 314 9.79 10.56 10.18
#